data_b33930c3d40ecd7ea01eb8aafd796129
#
_entry.id   b33930c3d40ecd7ea01eb8aafd796129
#
_cell.length_a   1.000
_cell.length_b   1.000
_cell.length_c   1.000
_cell.angle_alpha   90.00
_cell.angle_beta   90.00
_cell.angle_gamma   90.00
#
_symmetry.space_group_name_H-M   'P 1'
#
loop_
_entity.id
_entity.type
_entity.pdbx_description
1 polymer ?
#
loop_
_entity_poly.entity_id
_entity_poly.type
_entity_poly.pdbx_seq_one_letter_code
_entity_poly.pdbx_strand_id
1 'polypeptide(L)'
;MKLSDRQKKIIVSGEKISELLDVSRATLRSDLSFLTMAEILQATPKVGYTYSGSNLESLFFYRTFRTKVEEIMMPPVMIKADTSIREAITSLFMYDVGSLYVVDEEQVLVGTLSRKDLLRASLNSDIDGTPVAVCMTRVPHIKTCTKEMSILEAASILQDFEVDSLPVVEEANEKCVVGKITKTRILNFITKHARDAELNK
;
A
#
# COMPACT_ATOMS: atom_id res chain seq x y z
N MET A 1 36.00 -10.25 -19.34
CA MET A 1 36.75 -10.79 -18.17
C MET A 1 35.73 -11.43 -17.25
N LYS A 2 35.62 -12.76 -17.28
CA LYS A 2 34.63 -13.53 -16.51
C LYS A 2 35.12 -13.69 -15.08
N LEU A 3 34.50 -13.01 -14.12
CA LEU A 3 34.72 -13.29 -12.69
C LEU A 3 33.83 -14.48 -12.30
N SER A 4 34.47 -15.63 -12.20
CA SER A 4 33.93 -16.85 -11.65
C SER A 4 34.09 -16.77 -10.11
N ASP A 5 33.14 -16.18 -9.41
CA ASP A 5 33.02 -16.35 -7.97
C ASP A 5 32.13 -17.56 -7.69
N ARG A 6 32.76 -18.72 -7.60
CA ARG A 6 32.22 -19.87 -6.89
C ARG A 6 32.30 -19.59 -5.38
N GLN A 7 31.32 -18.82 -4.84
CA GLN A 7 31.12 -18.75 -3.40
C GLN A 7 30.87 -20.20 -2.92
N LYS A 8 31.80 -20.76 -2.17
CA LYS A 8 31.59 -22.02 -1.46
C LYS A 8 30.37 -21.83 -0.53
N LYS A 9 29.27 -22.48 -0.83
CA LYS A 9 28.11 -22.51 0.07
C LYS A 9 28.54 -23.08 1.41
N ILE A 10 28.65 -22.24 2.43
CA ILE A 10 28.98 -22.64 3.79
C ILE A 10 27.71 -23.16 4.43
N ILE A 11 27.73 -24.41 4.87
CA ILE A 11 26.63 -25.05 5.59
C ILE A 11 26.90 -24.89 7.08
N VAL A 12 25.95 -24.34 7.82
CA VAL A 12 26.06 -24.13 9.27
C VAL A 12 24.92 -24.86 9.99
N SER A 13 25.24 -25.67 10.99
CA SER A 13 24.18 -26.33 11.78
C SER A 13 23.43 -25.33 12.66
N GLY A 14 22.16 -25.63 12.98
CA GLY A 14 21.38 -24.79 13.89
C GLY A 14 21.98 -24.67 15.29
N GLU A 15 22.75 -25.65 15.73
CA GLU A 15 23.52 -25.61 16.98
C GLU A 15 24.63 -24.56 16.91
N LYS A 16 25.39 -24.59 15.83
CA LYS A 16 26.48 -23.61 15.63
C LYS A 16 25.97 -22.17 15.50
N ILE A 17 24.80 -21.97 14.87
CA ILE A 17 24.16 -20.66 14.81
C ILE A 17 23.73 -20.19 16.21
N SER A 18 23.16 -21.10 17.00
CA SER A 18 22.75 -20.85 18.39
C SER A 18 23.94 -20.46 19.28
N GLU A 19 25.06 -21.14 19.17
CA GLU A 19 26.30 -20.79 19.85
C GLU A 19 26.86 -19.42 19.45
N LEU A 20 26.90 -19.14 18.14
CA LEU A 20 27.42 -17.89 17.62
C LEU A 20 26.58 -16.65 18.00
N LEU A 21 25.26 -16.81 18.16
CA LEU A 21 24.35 -15.74 18.50
C LEU A 21 24.03 -15.67 20.01
N ASP A 22 24.57 -16.59 20.82
CA ASP A 22 24.30 -16.72 22.24
C ASP A 22 22.79 -16.76 22.58
N VAL A 23 22.03 -17.53 21.78
CA VAL A 23 20.59 -17.70 21.97
C VAL A 23 20.22 -19.19 22.01
N SER A 24 19.11 -19.52 22.69
CA SER A 24 18.68 -20.92 22.76
C SER A 24 18.22 -21.43 21.39
N ARG A 25 18.40 -22.71 21.13
CA ARG A 25 17.92 -23.36 19.91
C ARG A 25 16.40 -23.27 19.74
N ALA A 26 15.66 -23.21 20.85
CA ALA A 26 14.21 -23.05 20.86
C ALA A 26 13.81 -21.66 20.35
N THR A 27 14.51 -20.64 20.79
CA THR A 27 14.31 -19.24 20.36
C THR A 27 14.59 -19.08 18.87
N LEU A 28 15.67 -19.70 18.39
CA LEU A 28 16.09 -19.60 16.98
C LEU A 28 15.20 -20.37 16.00
N ARG A 29 14.38 -21.31 16.48
CA ARG A 29 13.61 -22.20 15.61
C ARG A 29 12.59 -21.47 14.74
N SER A 30 11.90 -20.48 15.30
CA SER A 30 10.94 -19.64 14.58
C SER A 30 11.65 -18.79 13.53
N ASP A 31 12.80 -18.19 13.88
CA ASP A 31 13.54 -17.31 12.99
C ASP A 31 14.17 -18.07 11.83
N LEU A 32 14.75 -19.24 12.10
CA LEU A 32 15.29 -20.12 11.05
C LEU A 32 14.19 -20.64 10.13
N SER A 33 13.01 -20.97 10.67
CA SER A 33 11.86 -21.36 9.87
C SER A 33 11.38 -20.21 8.98
N PHE A 34 11.30 -19.00 9.53
CA PHE A 34 10.94 -17.79 8.78
C PHE A 34 11.94 -17.50 7.67
N LEU A 35 13.25 -17.52 7.96
CA LEU A 35 14.31 -17.30 6.98
C LEU A 35 14.33 -18.37 5.88
N THR A 36 13.91 -19.59 6.20
CA THR A 36 13.80 -20.69 5.21
C THR A 36 12.56 -20.49 4.33
N MET A 37 11.43 -20.09 4.90
CA MET A 37 10.22 -19.77 4.13
C MET A 37 10.43 -18.54 3.22
N ALA A 38 11.23 -17.58 3.66
CA ALA A 38 11.63 -16.41 2.88
C ALA A 38 12.73 -16.70 1.85
N GLU A 39 13.11 -17.98 1.67
CA GLU A 39 14.15 -18.44 0.74
C GLU A 39 15.55 -17.80 0.94
N ILE A 40 15.80 -17.21 2.12
CA ILE A 40 17.11 -16.65 2.50
C ILE A 40 18.04 -17.75 2.93
N LEU A 41 17.50 -18.71 3.67
CA LEU A 41 18.19 -19.91 4.04
C LEU A 41 17.58 -21.11 3.32
N GLN A 42 18.45 -21.99 2.85
CA GLN A 42 18.07 -23.32 2.38
C GLN A 42 18.37 -24.32 3.48
N ALA A 43 17.34 -24.96 4.04
CA ALA A 43 17.48 -26.00 5.05
C ALA A 43 17.76 -27.35 4.38
N THR A 44 18.82 -28.01 4.78
CA THR A 44 19.11 -29.39 4.39
C THR A 44 18.91 -30.30 5.61
N PRO A 45 17.92 -31.23 5.59
CA PRO A 45 17.64 -32.09 6.72
C PRO A 45 18.88 -32.81 7.23
N LYS A 46 19.11 -32.81 8.56
CA LYS A 46 20.24 -33.41 9.28
C LYS A 46 21.63 -32.82 8.97
N VAL A 47 21.73 -31.81 8.12
CA VAL A 47 22.98 -31.16 7.74
C VAL A 47 23.08 -29.75 8.30
N GLY A 48 22.08 -28.92 8.03
CA GLY A 48 22.05 -27.53 8.50
C GLY A 48 21.44 -26.57 7.52
N TYR A 49 21.83 -25.32 7.63
CA TYR A 49 21.35 -24.20 6.85
C TYR A 49 22.45 -23.64 5.98
N THR A 50 22.09 -23.30 4.75
CA THR A 50 22.98 -22.66 3.79
C THR A 50 22.36 -21.33 3.40
N TYR A 51 23.14 -20.28 3.33
CA TYR A 51 22.67 -19.02 2.75
C TYR A 51 22.38 -19.23 1.26
N SER A 52 21.17 -18.92 0.84
CA SER A 52 20.72 -19.18 -0.55
C SER A 52 21.35 -18.21 -1.57
N GLY A 53 21.97 -17.13 -1.09
CA GLY A 53 22.44 -16.04 -1.94
C GLY A 53 21.30 -15.09 -2.33
N SER A 54 20.06 -15.34 -1.88
CA SER A 54 18.96 -14.42 -2.05
C SER A 54 19.26 -13.16 -1.23
N ASN A 55 19.29 -12.03 -1.89
CA ASN A 55 19.60 -10.75 -1.28
C ASN A 55 18.61 -10.44 -0.16
N LEU A 56 19.07 -9.81 0.91
CA LEU A 56 18.22 -9.12 1.89
C LEU A 56 17.20 -8.19 1.21
N GLU A 57 17.48 -7.77 -0.01
CA GLU A 57 16.58 -7.04 -0.91
C GLU A 57 15.26 -7.79 -1.17
N SER A 58 15.29 -9.13 -1.31
CA SER A 58 14.07 -9.93 -1.50
C SER A 58 13.16 -9.91 -0.28
N LEU A 59 13.72 -9.93 0.93
CA LEU A 59 12.97 -9.80 2.18
C LEU A 59 12.40 -8.41 2.36
N PHE A 60 13.20 -7.40 2.05
CA PHE A 60 12.76 -6.01 2.07
C PHE A 60 11.57 -5.83 1.13
N PHE A 61 11.70 -6.32 -0.10
CA PHE A 61 10.63 -6.27 -1.10
C PHE A 61 9.37 -6.96 -0.59
N TYR A 62 9.51 -8.20 -0.11
CA TYR A 62 8.39 -8.99 0.40
C TYR A 62 7.67 -8.30 1.57
N ARG A 63 8.41 -7.82 2.58
CA ARG A 63 7.82 -7.10 3.73
C ARG A 63 7.14 -5.82 3.29
N THR A 64 7.81 -5.01 2.49
CA THR A 64 7.31 -3.71 2.03
C THR A 64 5.99 -3.86 1.28
N PHE A 65 5.93 -4.79 0.33
CA PHE A 65 4.74 -4.93 -0.53
C PHE A 65 3.58 -5.71 0.11
N ARG A 66 3.84 -6.45 1.19
CA ARG A 66 2.80 -7.10 1.99
C ARG A 66 2.28 -6.27 3.17
N THR A 67 2.84 -5.09 3.40
CA THR A 67 2.28 -4.13 4.35
C THR A 67 0.81 -3.89 4.02
N LYS A 68 -0.05 -3.87 5.02
CA LYS A 68 -1.48 -3.65 4.84
C LYS A 68 -1.80 -2.18 4.57
N VAL A 69 -2.86 -1.94 3.83
CA VAL A 69 -3.37 -0.58 3.55
C VAL A 69 -3.63 0.19 4.84
N GLU A 70 -4.15 -0.45 5.90
CA GLU A 70 -4.43 0.19 7.20
C GLU A 70 -3.21 0.88 7.83
N GLU A 71 -2.00 0.34 7.60
CA GLU A 71 -0.76 0.88 8.18
C GLU A 71 -0.35 2.22 7.55
N ILE A 72 -0.81 2.48 6.32
CA ILE A 72 -0.39 3.68 5.58
C ILE A 72 -1.54 4.53 5.04
N MET A 73 -2.79 4.09 5.17
CA MET A 73 -3.94 4.88 4.73
C MET A 73 -4.01 6.24 5.43
N MET A 74 -4.70 7.17 4.82
CA MET A 74 -4.91 8.53 5.32
C MET A 74 -6.41 8.79 5.54
N PRO A 75 -6.77 9.77 6.37
CA PRO A 75 -8.16 10.20 6.51
C PRO A 75 -8.73 10.61 5.14
N PRO A 76 -9.98 10.21 4.81
CA PRO A 76 -10.65 10.65 3.61
C PRO A 76 -11.20 12.07 3.79
N VAL A 77 -11.38 12.80 2.69
CA VAL A 77 -12.18 14.03 2.68
C VAL A 77 -13.50 13.70 1.99
N MET A 78 -14.58 13.80 2.74
CA MET A 78 -15.94 13.47 2.28
C MET A 78 -16.76 14.74 2.09
N ILE A 79 -17.59 14.75 1.06
CA ILE A 79 -18.55 15.80 0.75
C ILE A 79 -19.89 15.19 0.37
N LYS A 80 -20.96 15.97 0.39
CA LYS A 80 -22.28 15.53 -0.04
C LYS A 80 -22.47 15.66 -1.55
N ALA A 81 -23.45 14.92 -2.09
CA ALA A 81 -23.75 14.90 -3.52
C ALA A 81 -24.29 16.25 -4.04
N ASP A 82 -24.92 17.04 -3.18
CA ASP A 82 -25.46 18.38 -3.47
C ASP A 82 -24.45 19.51 -3.29
N THR A 83 -23.23 19.22 -2.79
CA THR A 83 -22.14 20.21 -2.70
C THR A 83 -21.89 20.83 -4.06
N SER A 84 -21.72 22.15 -4.12
CA SER A 84 -21.41 22.83 -5.38
C SER A 84 -20.00 22.52 -5.90
N ILE A 85 -19.79 22.63 -7.22
CA ILE A 85 -18.48 22.45 -7.83
C ILE A 85 -17.47 23.42 -7.22
N ARG A 86 -17.85 24.68 -6.93
CA ARG A 86 -16.98 25.66 -6.28
C ARG A 86 -16.53 25.22 -4.90
N GLU A 87 -17.47 24.76 -4.06
CA GLU A 87 -17.14 24.27 -2.71
C GLU A 87 -16.25 23.03 -2.74
N ALA A 88 -16.48 22.12 -3.69
CA ALA A 88 -15.63 20.96 -3.89
C ALA A 88 -14.20 21.35 -4.31
N ILE A 89 -14.04 22.32 -5.23
CA ILE A 89 -12.74 22.87 -5.61
C ILE A 89 -12.07 23.51 -4.39
N THR A 90 -12.78 24.30 -3.62
CA THR A 90 -12.29 24.93 -2.38
C THR A 90 -11.80 23.86 -1.40
N SER A 91 -12.56 22.78 -1.23
CA SER A 91 -12.18 21.66 -0.34
C SER A 91 -10.89 20.97 -0.78
N LEU A 92 -10.66 20.77 -2.09
CA LEU A 92 -9.39 20.22 -2.58
C LEU A 92 -8.19 21.05 -2.15
N PHE A 93 -8.30 22.39 -2.22
CA PHE A 93 -7.23 23.30 -1.84
C PHE A 93 -7.07 23.40 -0.33
N MET A 94 -8.17 23.53 0.42
CA MET A 94 -8.15 23.69 1.88
C MET A 94 -7.53 22.46 2.58
N TYR A 95 -7.83 21.26 2.08
CA TYR A 95 -7.33 20.00 2.65
C TYR A 95 -6.09 19.47 1.95
N ASP A 96 -5.58 20.16 0.93
CA ASP A 96 -4.44 19.74 0.09
C ASP A 96 -4.57 18.29 -0.38
N VAL A 97 -5.72 17.95 -0.97
CA VAL A 97 -6.02 16.60 -1.46
C VAL A 97 -6.24 16.55 -2.97
N GLY A 98 -6.00 15.39 -3.56
CA GLY A 98 -6.20 15.17 -5.01
C GLY A 98 -7.57 14.60 -5.37
N SER A 99 -8.33 14.13 -4.37
CA SER A 99 -9.63 13.47 -4.58
C SER A 99 -10.54 13.70 -3.39
N LEU A 100 -11.83 13.74 -3.66
CA LEU A 100 -12.92 13.81 -2.68
C LEU A 100 -13.83 12.60 -2.86
N TYR A 101 -14.41 12.14 -1.75
CA TYR A 101 -15.39 11.06 -1.76
C TYR A 101 -16.77 11.61 -1.46
N VAL A 102 -17.71 11.25 -2.32
CA VAL A 102 -19.09 11.76 -2.21
C VAL A 102 -19.91 10.73 -1.49
N VAL A 103 -20.57 11.17 -0.42
CA VAL A 103 -21.44 10.34 0.40
C VAL A 103 -22.86 10.87 0.39
N ASP A 104 -23.83 9.99 0.66
CA ASP A 104 -25.23 10.38 0.89
C ASP A 104 -25.48 10.77 2.35
N GLU A 105 -26.76 10.97 2.71
CA GLU A 105 -27.19 11.34 4.06
C GLU A 105 -26.87 10.24 5.10
N GLU A 106 -26.77 8.99 4.67
CA GLU A 106 -26.46 7.83 5.52
C GLU A 106 -24.94 7.56 5.60
N GLN A 107 -24.10 8.48 5.07
CA GLN A 107 -22.64 8.36 4.99
C GLN A 107 -22.17 7.20 4.10
N VAL A 108 -23.00 6.78 3.16
CA VAL A 108 -22.69 5.74 2.18
C VAL A 108 -21.97 6.35 0.98
N LEU A 109 -20.90 5.71 0.53
CA LEU A 109 -20.16 6.11 -0.67
C LEU A 109 -21.03 6.00 -1.92
N VAL A 110 -21.30 7.12 -2.57
CA VAL A 110 -22.07 7.22 -3.81
C VAL A 110 -21.25 7.73 -4.99
N GLY A 111 -20.12 8.39 -4.73
CA GLY A 111 -19.30 8.99 -5.78
C GLY A 111 -17.86 9.26 -5.39
N THR A 112 -17.03 9.50 -6.39
CA THR A 112 -15.67 10.04 -6.23
C THR A 112 -15.43 11.16 -7.22
N LEU A 113 -14.60 12.13 -6.82
CA LEU A 113 -14.19 13.26 -7.63
C LEU A 113 -12.67 13.41 -7.60
N SER A 114 -12.10 13.55 -8.77
CA SER A 114 -10.69 13.88 -8.94
C SER A 114 -10.51 15.36 -9.32
N ARG A 115 -9.27 15.86 -9.24
CA ARG A 115 -8.91 17.18 -9.79
C ARG A 115 -9.30 17.32 -11.26
N LYS A 116 -9.18 16.25 -12.07
CA LYS A 116 -9.55 16.24 -13.49
C LYS A 116 -11.05 16.46 -13.67
N ASP A 117 -11.88 15.82 -12.84
CA ASP A 117 -13.34 15.93 -12.94
C ASP A 117 -13.79 17.36 -12.62
N LEU A 118 -13.23 17.92 -11.52
CA LEU A 118 -13.54 19.30 -11.13
C LEU A 118 -12.99 20.33 -12.10
N LEU A 119 -11.78 20.11 -12.65
CA LEU A 119 -11.26 20.99 -13.70
C LEU A 119 -12.16 20.98 -14.94
N ARG A 120 -12.61 19.79 -15.38
CA ARG A 120 -13.54 19.68 -16.51
C ARG A 120 -14.86 20.35 -16.20
N ALA A 121 -15.40 20.16 -14.99
CA ALA A 121 -16.65 20.77 -14.56
C ALA A 121 -16.55 22.30 -14.42
N SER A 122 -15.39 22.82 -14.03
CA SER A 122 -15.16 24.28 -13.89
C SER A 122 -15.16 25.06 -15.21
N LEU A 123 -15.13 24.38 -16.34
CA LEU A 123 -15.28 25.00 -17.65
C LEU A 123 -16.74 25.39 -17.95
N ASN A 124 -17.71 24.93 -17.15
CA ASN A 124 -19.10 25.35 -17.23
C ASN A 124 -19.26 26.70 -16.56
N SER A 125 -20.27 27.48 -17.03
CA SER A 125 -20.49 28.85 -16.59
C SER A 125 -21.09 28.99 -15.18
N ASP A 126 -21.73 27.93 -14.68
CA ASP A 126 -22.41 27.95 -13.36
C ASP A 126 -21.80 26.87 -12.43
N ILE A 127 -20.67 27.19 -11.81
CA ILE A 127 -20.01 26.31 -10.84
C ILE A 127 -20.56 26.47 -9.41
N ASP A 128 -21.31 27.51 -9.15
CA ASP A 128 -21.94 27.79 -7.87
C ASP A 128 -23.28 27.06 -7.72
N GLY A 129 -24.08 27.02 -8.80
CA GLY A 129 -25.37 26.34 -8.81
C GLY A 129 -25.33 24.87 -9.21
N THR A 130 -24.19 24.39 -9.74
CA THR A 130 -24.10 23.01 -10.23
C THR A 130 -23.56 22.08 -9.12
N PRO A 131 -24.33 21.05 -8.70
CA PRO A 131 -23.88 20.07 -7.70
C PRO A 131 -22.85 19.10 -8.28
N VAL A 132 -21.94 18.59 -7.43
CA VAL A 132 -20.92 17.61 -7.82
C VAL A 132 -21.50 16.29 -8.33
N ALA A 133 -22.73 15.97 -7.97
CA ALA A 133 -23.45 14.81 -8.49
C ALA A 133 -23.50 14.74 -10.02
N VAL A 134 -23.35 15.88 -10.72
CA VAL A 134 -23.36 15.95 -12.19
C VAL A 134 -22.05 15.43 -12.81
N CYS A 135 -20.91 15.61 -12.13
CA CYS A 135 -19.58 15.32 -12.66
C CYS A 135 -18.81 14.21 -11.92
N MET A 136 -19.33 13.68 -10.82
CA MET A 136 -18.68 12.62 -10.07
C MET A 136 -18.70 11.28 -10.80
N THR A 137 -17.68 10.46 -10.58
CA THR A 137 -17.72 9.03 -10.91
C THR A 137 -18.60 8.32 -9.90
N ARG A 138 -19.60 7.59 -10.37
CA ARG A 138 -20.63 6.94 -9.52
C ARG A 138 -20.37 5.45 -9.34
N VAL A 139 -20.92 4.88 -8.26
CA VAL A 139 -21.10 3.43 -8.12
C VAL A 139 -21.92 2.91 -9.32
N PRO A 140 -21.57 1.75 -9.93
CA PRO A 140 -20.56 0.75 -9.53
C PRO A 140 -19.16 0.99 -10.14
N HIS A 141 -18.89 2.11 -10.79
CA HIS A 141 -17.63 2.36 -11.48
C HIS A 141 -16.47 2.76 -10.54
N ILE A 142 -16.76 3.00 -9.27
CA ILE A 142 -15.76 3.32 -8.26
C ILE A 142 -14.99 2.05 -7.90
N LYS A 143 -13.66 2.15 -7.91
CA LYS A 143 -12.79 1.12 -7.36
C LYS A 143 -12.46 1.45 -5.91
N THR A 144 -12.54 0.44 -5.06
CA THR A 144 -12.30 0.54 -3.62
C THR A 144 -11.21 -0.45 -3.22
N CYS A 145 -10.67 -0.30 -2.04
CA CYS A 145 -9.83 -1.31 -1.39
C CYS A 145 -10.26 -1.44 0.09
N THR A 146 -9.85 -2.52 0.73
CA THR A 146 -10.10 -2.73 2.17
C THR A 146 -8.83 -2.48 2.97
N LYS A 147 -8.98 -2.36 4.29
CA LYS A 147 -7.86 -2.20 5.24
C LYS A 147 -6.88 -3.37 5.18
N GLU A 148 -7.40 -4.57 4.95
CA GLU A 148 -6.66 -5.83 4.97
C GLU A 148 -5.84 -6.09 3.71
N MET A 149 -6.18 -5.43 2.60
CA MET A 149 -5.43 -5.55 1.35
C MET A 149 -3.97 -5.11 1.56
N SER A 150 -3.06 -5.77 0.86
CA SER A 150 -1.67 -5.33 0.79
C SER A 150 -1.54 -4.06 -0.06
N ILE A 151 -0.49 -3.30 0.20
CA ILE A 151 -0.20 -2.11 -0.63
C ILE A 151 0.09 -2.48 -2.08
N LEU A 152 0.57 -3.70 -2.37
CA LEU A 152 0.75 -4.18 -3.73
C LEU A 152 -0.58 -4.36 -4.45
N GLU A 153 -1.56 -4.99 -3.81
CA GLU A 153 -2.91 -5.15 -4.36
C GLU A 153 -3.56 -3.80 -4.62
N ALA A 154 -3.49 -2.87 -3.64
CA ALA A 154 -4.00 -1.51 -3.82
C ALA A 154 -3.27 -0.75 -4.95
N ALA A 155 -1.94 -0.91 -5.07
CA ALA A 155 -1.16 -0.32 -6.15
C ALA A 155 -1.55 -0.87 -7.52
N SER A 156 -1.83 -2.17 -7.62
CA SER A 156 -2.31 -2.81 -8.85
C SER A 156 -3.66 -2.23 -9.28
N ILE A 157 -4.61 -2.09 -8.35
CA ILE A 157 -5.91 -1.45 -8.65
C ILE A 157 -5.71 -0.01 -9.14
N LEU A 158 -4.87 0.79 -8.46
CA LEU A 158 -4.57 2.17 -8.88
C LEU A 158 -3.98 2.22 -10.30
N GLN A 159 -3.14 1.25 -10.65
CA GLN A 159 -2.49 1.17 -11.95
C GLN A 159 -3.44 0.69 -13.04
N ASP A 160 -4.15 -0.41 -12.81
CA ASP A 160 -5.01 -1.07 -13.82
C ASP A 160 -6.20 -0.19 -14.21
N PHE A 161 -6.71 0.61 -13.26
CA PHE A 161 -7.84 1.52 -13.50
C PHE A 161 -7.41 2.98 -13.72
N GLU A 162 -6.09 3.25 -13.77
CA GLU A 162 -5.51 4.58 -14.02
C GLU A 162 -6.06 5.67 -13.08
N VAL A 163 -6.38 5.30 -11.83
CA VAL A 163 -6.85 6.24 -10.81
C VAL A 163 -5.72 6.61 -9.85
N ASP A 164 -5.76 7.80 -9.26
CA ASP A 164 -4.71 8.32 -8.37
C ASP A 164 -4.99 8.05 -6.89
N SER A 165 -6.23 7.67 -6.56
CA SER A 165 -6.70 7.45 -5.20
C SER A 165 -7.80 6.39 -5.17
N LEU A 166 -7.82 5.57 -4.12
CA LEU A 166 -8.91 4.65 -3.80
C LEU A 166 -9.50 5.02 -2.44
N PRO A 167 -10.83 5.01 -2.29
CA PRO A 167 -11.45 4.96 -0.97
C PRO A 167 -11.13 3.60 -0.33
N VAL A 168 -10.75 3.65 0.93
CA VAL A 168 -10.62 2.47 1.78
C VAL A 168 -11.94 2.26 2.48
N VAL A 169 -12.54 1.09 2.31
CA VAL A 169 -13.87 0.76 2.83
C VAL A 169 -13.78 -0.36 3.88
N GLU A 170 -14.80 -0.44 4.73
CA GLU A 170 -14.93 -1.55 5.66
C GLU A 170 -15.24 -2.86 4.90
N GLU A 171 -14.61 -3.97 5.30
CA GLU A 171 -14.83 -5.26 4.66
C GLU A 171 -16.28 -5.76 4.83
N ALA A 172 -16.87 -5.50 5.99
CA ALA A 172 -18.26 -5.85 6.28
C ALA A 172 -19.29 -4.92 5.61
N ASN A 173 -18.88 -3.73 5.19
CA ASN A 173 -19.72 -2.75 4.51
C ASN A 173 -18.89 -1.96 3.48
N GLU A 174 -18.83 -2.49 2.27
CA GLU A 174 -18.07 -1.91 1.14
C GLU A 174 -18.49 -0.48 0.74
N LYS A 175 -19.49 0.08 1.40
CA LYS A 175 -19.97 1.44 1.18
C LYS A 175 -19.53 2.43 2.27
N CYS A 176 -19.01 1.93 3.41
CA CYS A 176 -18.53 2.78 4.49
C CYS A 176 -17.06 3.15 4.27
N VAL A 177 -16.78 4.42 3.95
CA VAL A 177 -15.42 4.92 3.72
C VAL A 177 -14.74 5.20 5.06
N VAL A 178 -13.63 4.54 5.32
CA VAL A 178 -12.85 4.67 6.56
C VAL A 178 -11.46 5.26 6.33
N GLY A 179 -11.04 5.38 5.08
CA GLY A 179 -9.73 5.90 4.74
C GLY A 179 -9.59 6.19 3.25
N LYS A 180 -8.39 6.58 2.86
CA LYS A 180 -7.96 6.67 1.47
C LYS A 180 -6.54 6.19 1.32
N ILE A 181 -6.22 5.63 0.16
CA ILE A 181 -4.87 5.33 -0.27
C ILE A 181 -4.59 5.99 -1.63
N THR A 182 -3.39 6.50 -1.84
CA THR A 182 -3.00 7.20 -3.08
C THR A 182 -1.69 6.66 -3.63
N LYS A 183 -1.45 6.83 -4.94
CA LYS A 183 -0.16 6.52 -5.58
C LYS A 183 1.00 7.20 -4.86
N THR A 184 0.85 8.47 -4.54
CA THR A 184 1.88 9.25 -3.82
C THR A 184 2.15 8.68 -2.43
N ARG A 185 1.12 8.25 -1.69
CA ARG A 185 1.29 7.68 -0.36
C ARG A 185 2.07 6.37 -0.40
N ILE A 186 1.73 5.49 -1.35
CA ILE A 186 2.45 4.23 -1.56
C ILE A 186 3.90 4.50 -1.98
N LEU A 187 4.13 5.41 -2.91
CA LEU A 187 5.48 5.76 -3.36
C LEU A 187 6.34 6.31 -2.21
N ASN A 188 5.79 7.23 -1.40
CA ASN A 188 6.49 7.78 -0.24
C ASN A 188 6.84 6.70 0.78
N PHE A 189 5.92 5.77 1.03
CA PHE A 189 6.16 4.64 1.93
C PHE A 189 7.31 3.77 1.43
N ILE A 190 7.27 3.33 0.18
CA ILE A 190 8.32 2.49 -0.43
C ILE A 190 9.68 3.20 -0.41
N THR A 191 9.71 4.48 -0.81
CA THR A 191 10.94 5.27 -0.86
C THR A 191 11.56 5.47 0.53
N LYS A 192 10.73 5.72 1.54
CA LYS A 192 11.21 5.84 2.93
C LYS A 192 11.83 4.52 3.39
N HIS A 193 11.14 3.40 3.21
CA HIS A 193 11.65 2.09 3.62
C HIS A 193 12.93 1.70 2.89
N ALA A 194 13.05 2.04 1.60
CA ALA A 194 14.27 1.79 0.83
C ALA A 194 15.46 2.58 1.39
N ARG A 195 15.27 3.86 1.70
CA ARG A 195 16.31 4.69 2.32
C ARG A 195 16.73 4.18 3.71
N ASP A 196 15.77 3.80 4.54
CA ASP A 196 16.03 3.27 5.87
C ASP A 196 16.83 1.95 5.79
N ALA A 197 16.59 1.12 4.77
CA ALA A 197 17.35 -0.10 4.52
C ALA A 197 18.78 0.15 4.02
N GLU A 198 19.02 1.25 3.29
CA GLU A 198 20.37 1.64 2.83
C GLU A 198 21.21 2.21 3.99
N LEU A 199 20.59 2.95 4.92
CA LEU A 199 21.29 3.55 6.07
C LEU A 199 21.70 2.52 7.12
N ASN A 200 21.11 1.32 7.13
CA ASN A 200 21.42 0.23 8.05
C ASN A 200 22.39 -0.82 7.45
N LYS A 201 23.02 -0.52 6.32
CA LYS A 201 24.11 -1.29 5.70
C LYS A 201 25.48 -0.75 6.13
#